data_6e4e92575f89973b08aedf020e1a64f8
#
_entry.id   6e4e92575f89973b08aedf020e1a64f8
#
_cell.length_a   1.000
_cell.length_b   1.000
_cell.length_c   1.000
_cell.angle_alpha   90.00
_cell.angle_beta   90.00
_cell.angle_gamma   90.00
#
_symmetry.space_group_name_H-M   'P 1'
#
loop_
_entity.id
_entity.type
_entity.pdbx_description
1 polymer ?
#
loop_
_entity_poly.entity_id
_entity_poly.type
_entity_poly.pdbx_seq_one_letter_code
_entity_poly.pdbx_strand_id
1 'polypeptide(L)'
;LDNIYHIINNEEIYNKNFFIHHGDMLDSTSLYRIISSVMPDEIYNEADQDHVGWSYDMVGYSTDITSSAVAKILELVRLIKKNIRFFQPCSSNMYGISDTATQNESTKFNPQSPYAIAKTSAYYFTKYYRENFGIHASVGILYNHESPRRTPEYVSRKITKSVARIYLKKQKELVLGDLNAEIDWGYAKDYMEAAWKMLQQNN
;
A
#
# COMPACT_ATOMS: atom_id res chain seq x y z
N LEU A 1 3.12 -13.72 9.34
CA LEU A 1 2.53 -14.62 8.33
C LEU A 1 1.11 -15.11 8.67
N ASP A 2 0.53 -14.68 9.80
CA ASP A 2 -0.75 -15.20 10.32
C ASP A 2 -1.91 -15.06 9.33
N ASN A 3 -1.95 -13.95 8.59
CA ASN A 3 -3.00 -13.68 7.62
C ASN A 3 -3.01 -14.64 6.41
N ILE A 4 -1.89 -15.29 6.11
CA ILE A 4 -1.73 -16.23 4.98
C ILE A 4 -1.43 -17.66 5.45
N TYR A 5 -1.48 -17.93 6.76
CA TYR A 5 -1.18 -19.24 7.34
C TYR A 5 -2.03 -20.35 6.72
N HIS A 6 -3.32 -20.11 6.49
CA HIS A 6 -4.24 -21.04 5.85
C HIS A 6 -3.87 -21.37 4.39
N ILE A 7 -3.14 -20.51 3.69
CA ILE A 7 -2.64 -20.74 2.33
C ILE A 7 -1.35 -21.55 2.38
N ILE A 8 -0.43 -21.16 3.28
CA ILE A 8 0.88 -21.83 3.41
C ILE A 8 0.74 -23.28 3.83
N ASN A 9 -0.25 -23.59 4.68
CA ASN A 9 -0.50 -24.96 5.16
C ASN A 9 -1.42 -25.78 4.24
N ASN A 10 -1.83 -25.24 3.11
CA ASN A 10 -2.63 -25.97 2.14
C ASN A 10 -1.72 -26.54 1.04
N GLU A 11 -1.47 -27.84 1.07
CA GLU A 11 -0.61 -28.56 0.11
C GLU A 11 -1.13 -28.51 -1.34
N GLU A 12 -2.42 -28.22 -1.53
CA GLU A 12 -2.99 -28.04 -2.88
C GLU A 12 -2.75 -26.65 -3.46
N ILE A 13 -2.32 -25.70 -2.64
CA ILE A 13 -2.11 -24.30 -3.03
C ILE A 13 -0.63 -23.92 -2.95
N TYR A 14 0.03 -24.21 -1.82
CA TYR A 14 1.40 -23.79 -1.56
C TYR A 14 2.40 -24.52 -2.48
N ASN A 15 3.31 -23.77 -3.09
CA ASN A 15 4.25 -24.23 -4.10
C ASN A 15 3.63 -24.83 -5.39
N LYS A 16 2.31 -24.64 -5.59
CA LYS A 16 1.62 -24.98 -6.84
C LYS A 16 1.02 -23.74 -7.50
N ASN A 17 0.21 -23.00 -6.73
CA ASN A 17 -0.48 -21.79 -7.20
C ASN A 17 -0.10 -20.55 -6.37
N PHE A 18 0.58 -20.72 -5.26
CA PHE A 18 1.06 -19.67 -4.38
C PHE A 18 2.51 -19.93 -3.97
N PHE A 19 3.38 -18.97 -4.25
CA PHE A 19 4.82 -19.05 -4.00
C PHE A 19 5.26 -17.89 -3.13
N ILE A 20 6.19 -18.11 -2.21
CA ILE A 20 6.80 -17.07 -1.38
C ILE A 20 8.26 -16.91 -1.80
N HIS A 21 8.63 -15.70 -2.16
CA HIS A 21 10.00 -15.32 -2.45
C HIS A 21 10.51 -14.38 -1.36
N HIS A 22 11.73 -14.60 -0.87
CA HIS A 22 12.41 -13.68 0.03
C HIS A 22 13.09 -12.57 -0.78
N GLY A 23 12.76 -11.34 -0.46
CA GLY A 23 13.33 -10.15 -1.08
C GLY A 23 13.30 -8.97 -0.12
N ASP A 24 14.08 -7.94 -0.43
CA ASP A 24 14.10 -6.69 0.30
C ASP A 24 13.88 -5.54 -0.69
N MET A 25 12.98 -4.62 -0.35
CA MET A 25 12.68 -3.44 -1.17
C MET A 25 13.89 -2.51 -1.33
N LEU A 26 14.85 -2.57 -0.41
CA LEU A 26 16.09 -1.82 -0.47
C LEU A 26 17.14 -2.47 -1.39
N ASP A 27 17.06 -3.79 -1.60
CA ASP A 27 18.01 -4.55 -2.43
C ASP A 27 17.51 -4.73 -3.87
N SER A 28 17.99 -3.89 -4.78
CA SER A 28 17.67 -3.95 -6.19
C SER A 28 18.06 -5.29 -6.84
N THR A 29 19.08 -5.98 -6.32
CA THR A 29 19.53 -7.28 -6.86
C THR A 29 18.52 -8.36 -6.55
N SER A 30 18.00 -8.40 -5.32
CA SER A 30 16.95 -9.36 -4.94
C SER A 30 15.66 -9.11 -5.71
N LEU A 31 15.25 -7.85 -5.86
CA LEU A 31 14.08 -7.47 -6.65
C LEU A 31 14.24 -7.90 -8.11
N TYR A 32 15.38 -7.60 -8.73
CA TYR A 32 15.67 -8.02 -10.11
C TYR A 32 15.59 -9.54 -10.27
N ARG A 33 16.26 -10.29 -9.38
CA ARG A 33 16.25 -11.75 -9.40
C ARG A 33 14.83 -12.32 -9.30
N ILE A 34 14.01 -11.79 -8.40
CA ILE A 34 12.63 -12.26 -8.21
C ILE A 34 11.79 -11.94 -9.45
N ILE A 35 11.75 -10.68 -9.87
CA ILE A 35 10.90 -10.25 -10.99
C ILE A 35 11.32 -10.95 -12.28
N SER A 36 12.62 -11.09 -12.53
CA SER A 36 13.13 -11.77 -13.74
C SER A 36 12.88 -13.28 -13.73
N SER A 37 12.89 -13.93 -12.56
CA SER A 37 12.61 -15.36 -12.46
C SER A 37 11.11 -15.67 -12.56
N VAL A 38 10.28 -14.83 -12.00
CA VAL A 38 8.81 -15.01 -12.00
C VAL A 38 8.21 -14.54 -13.32
N MET A 39 8.75 -13.46 -13.92
CA MET A 39 8.20 -12.83 -15.11
C MET A 39 6.68 -12.59 -14.98
N PRO A 40 6.21 -11.86 -13.96
CA PRO A 40 4.80 -11.70 -13.69
C PRO A 40 4.09 -10.92 -14.81
N ASP A 41 2.78 -11.13 -14.96
CA ASP A 41 1.93 -10.31 -15.81
C ASP A 41 1.45 -9.05 -15.10
N GLU A 42 1.30 -9.13 -13.77
CA GLU A 42 0.84 -8.03 -12.93
C GLU A 42 1.69 -7.93 -11.66
N ILE A 43 1.97 -6.70 -11.23
CA ILE A 43 2.62 -6.40 -9.96
C ILE A 43 1.73 -5.46 -9.16
N TYR A 44 1.34 -5.87 -7.95
CA TYR A 44 0.68 -5.04 -6.93
C TYR A 44 1.71 -4.73 -5.85
N ASN A 45 2.20 -3.49 -5.81
CA ASN A 45 3.26 -3.11 -4.90
C ASN A 45 2.71 -2.71 -3.52
N GLU A 46 2.31 -3.69 -2.73
CA GLU A 46 1.77 -3.45 -1.37
C GLU A 46 2.88 -3.33 -0.30
N ALA A 47 4.15 -3.41 -0.69
CA ALA A 47 5.27 -3.26 0.22
C ALA A 47 5.54 -1.78 0.53
N ASP A 48 5.39 -1.41 1.79
CA ASP A 48 5.45 -0.02 2.22
C ASP A 48 5.86 0.11 3.71
N GLN A 49 6.30 1.30 4.08
CA GLN A 49 6.28 1.77 5.47
C GLN A 49 5.00 2.60 5.65
N ASP A 50 3.88 1.95 5.96
CA ASP A 50 2.53 2.50 5.87
C ASP A 50 2.04 3.27 7.11
N HIS A 51 2.84 3.35 8.17
CA HIS A 51 2.45 4.01 9.41
C HIS A 51 2.93 5.47 9.46
N VAL A 52 1.98 6.42 9.32
CA VAL A 52 2.27 7.86 9.29
C VAL A 52 3.09 8.31 10.52
N GLY A 53 2.68 7.90 11.73
CA GLY A 53 3.37 8.28 12.96
C GLY A 53 4.85 7.85 13.00
N TRP A 54 5.16 6.63 12.56
CA TRP A 54 6.54 6.14 12.54
C TRP A 54 7.40 6.84 11.50
N SER A 55 6.82 7.40 10.45
CA SER A 55 7.58 8.10 9.42
C SER A 55 8.33 9.32 9.95
N TYR A 56 7.89 9.91 11.07
CA TYR A 56 8.60 11.03 11.70
C TYR A 56 9.92 10.61 12.35
N ASP A 57 9.97 9.38 12.88
CA ASP A 57 11.16 8.83 13.52
C ASP A 57 12.09 8.10 12.55
N MET A 58 11.55 7.68 11.39
CA MET A 58 12.25 6.86 10.39
C MET A 58 12.15 7.47 8.98
N VAL A 59 12.49 8.76 8.84
CA VAL A 59 12.33 9.51 7.58
C VAL A 59 13.07 8.84 6.41
N GLY A 60 14.34 8.48 6.60
CA GLY A 60 15.15 7.83 5.57
C GLY A 60 14.54 6.50 5.12
N TYR A 61 14.24 5.62 6.05
CA TYR A 61 13.61 4.32 5.76
C TYR A 61 12.27 4.48 5.05
N SER A 62 11.41 5.38 5.53
CA SER A 62 10.11 5.67 4.90
C SER A 62 10.27 6.16 3.46
N THR A 63 11.26 7.01 3.19
CA THR A 63 11.55 7.51 1.85
C THR A 63 12.06 6.38 0.95
N ASP A 64 12.98 5.56 1.45
CA ASP A 64 13.61 4.50 0.66
C ASP A 64 12.63 3.40 0.27
N ILE A 65 11.78 2.94 1.21
CA ILE A 65 10.78 1.89 0.97
C ILE A 65 9.60 2.42 0.17
N THR A 66 9.03 3.56 0.57
CA THR A 66 7.75 4.06 0.03
C THR A 66 7.93 4.79 -1.30
N SER A 67 9.11 5.37 -1.56
CA SER A 67 9.38 6.17 -2.76
C SER A 67 10.46 5.54 -3.65
N SER A 68 11.70 5.44 -3.16
CA SER A 68 12.84 5.01 -3.97
C SER A 68 12.69 3.59 -4.50
N ALA A 69 12.10 2.69 -3.71
CA ALA A 69 11.85 1.31 -4.13
C ALA A 69 10.84 1.24 -5.29
N VAL A 70 9.84 2.12 -5.32
CA VAL A 70 8.88 2.20 -6.45
C VAL A 70 9.59 2.54 -7.75
N ALA A 71 10.48 3.53 -7.72
CA ALA A 71 11.28 3.89 -8.90
C ALA A 71 12.16 2.72 -9.36
N LYS A 72 12.77 1.98 -8.42
CA LYS A 72 13.58 0.78 -8.73
C LYS A 72 12.74 -0.31 -9.41
N ILE A 73 11.55 -0.62 -8.89
CA ILE A 73 10.68 -1.64 -9.50
C ILE A 73 10.24 -1.20 -10.91
N LEU A 74 9.82 0.03 -11.08
CA LEU A 74 9.40 0.57 -12.39
C LEU A 74 10.54 0.54 -13.40
N GLU A 75 11.77 0.86 -12.97
CA GLU A 75 12.95 0.74 -13.84
C GLU A 75 13.24 -0.73 -14.22
N LEU A 76 13.10 -1.66 -13.28
CA LEU A 76 13.24 -3.09 -13.58
C LEU A 76 12.16 -3.56 -14.57
N VAL A 77 10.91 -3.16 -14.40
CA VAL A 77 9.82 -3.45 -15.34
C VAL A 77 10.17 -2.93 -16.74
N ARG A 78 10.66 -1.69 -16.82
CA ARG A 78 11.11 -1.09 -18.09
C ARG A 78 12.22 -1.89 -18.76
N LEU A 79 13.21 -2.33 -18.00
CA LEU A 79 14.39 -3.06 -18.51
C LEU A 79 14.06 -4.48 -18.96
N ILE A 80 13.15 -5.16 -18.29
CA ILE A 80 12.72 -6.53 -18.64
C ILE A 80 11.94 -6.56 -19.96
N LYS A 81 11.38 -5.45 -20.40
CA LYS A 81 10.66 -5.32 -21.69
C LYS A 81 9.45 -6.25 -21.86
N LYS A 82 8.95 -6.86 -20.79
CA LYS A 82 7.68 -7.56 -20.79
C LYS A 82 6.55 -6.56 -20.53
N ASN A 83 5.38 -6.80 -21.11
CA ASN A 83 4.19 -5.98 -20.82
C ASN A 83 3.62 -6.29 -19.42
N ILE A 84 4.37 -5.90 -18.38
CA ILE A 84 3.98 -6.07 -16.97
C ILE A 84 3.08 -4.89 -16.59
N ARG A 85 1.91 -5.19 -16.05
CA ARG A 85 0.99 -4.19 -15.48
C ARG A 85 1.37 -3.93 -14.02
N PHE A 86 1.41 -2.66 -13.65
CA PHE A 86 1.88 -2.26 -12.32
C PHE A 86 0.84 -1.43 -11.59
N PHE A 87 0.50 -1.81 -10.36
CA PHE A 87 -0.36 -1.04 -9.47
C PHE A 87 0.45 -0.49 -8.30
N GLN A 88 0.33 0.83 -8.06
CA GLN A 88 0.92 1.52 -6.92
C GLN A 88 -0.16 2.06 -6.00
N PRO A 89 -0.31 1.55 -4.77
CA PRO A 89 -1.15 2.17 -3.76
C PRO A 89 -0.49 3.44 -3.24
N CYS A 90 -1.14 4.56 -3.46
CA CYS A 90 -0.85 5.84 -2.84
C CYS A 90 -1.87 6.14 -1.73
N SER A 91 -1.85 7.32 -1.16
CA SER A 91 -2.63 7.64 0.02
C SER A 91 -3.33 8.99 -0.09
N SER A 92 -4.53 9.10 0.46
CA SER A 92 -5.22 10.38 0.66
C SER A 92 -4.41 11.38 1.50
N ASN A 93 -3.45 10.90 2.30
CA ASN A 93 -2.51 11.77 3.02
C ASN A 93 -1.68 12.69 2.09
N MET A 94 -1.58 12.37 0.80
CA MET A 94 -0.95 13.25 -0.19
C MET A 94 -1.67 14.60 -0.32
N TYR A 95 -2.98 14.62 -0.11
CA TYR A 95 -3.76 15.87 -0.14
C TYR A 95 -3.46 16.76 1.07
N GLY A 96 -3.09 16.18 2.22
CA GLY A 96 -2.73 16.90 3.44
C GLY A 96 -3.80 17.89 3.87
N ILE A 97 -3.42 19.16 4.01
CA ILE A 97 -4.36 20.26 4.25
C ILE A 97 -4.93 20.69 2.91
N SER A 98 -6.15 20.27 2.60
CA SER A 98 -6.83 20.57 1.35
C SER A 98 -7.66 21.84 1.46
N ASP A 99 -7.67 22.63 0.39
CA ASP A 99 -8.54 23.82 0.26
C ASP A 99 -10.01 23.46 -0.05
N THR A 100 -10.30 22.18 -0.28
CA THR A 100 -11.64 21.66 -0.61
C THR A 100 -12.11 20.67 0.43
N ALA A 101 -13.41 20.72 0.76
CA ALA A 101 -14.03 19.79 1.71
C ALA A 101 -14.01 18.33 1.18
N THR A 102 -14.09 18.15 -0.13
CA THR A 102 -13.99 16.86 -0.81
C THR A 102 -12.83 16.86 -1.78
N GLN A 103 -12.09 15.77 -1.84
CA GLN A 103 -10.96 15.59 -2.75
C GLN A 103 -11.34 14.71 -3.94
N ASN A 104 -10.65 14.90 -5.05
CA ASN A 104 -10.69 14.07 -6.25
C ASN A 104 -9.32 14.09 -6.95
N GLU A 105 -9.21 13.44 -8.10
CA GLU A 105 -7.95 13.30 -8.83
C GLU A 105 -7.36 14.64 -9.33
N SER A 106 -8.15 15.71 -9.38
CA SER A 106 -7.67 17.07 -9.73
C SER A 106 -7.26 17.90 -8.53
N THR A 107 -7.54 17.46 -7.31
CA THR A 107 -7.15 18.15 -6.08
C THR A 107 -5.63 18.18 -5.94
N LYS A 108 -5.09 19.34 -5.62
CA LYS A 108 -3.65 19.54 -5.45
C LYS A 108 -3.12 18.79 -4.24
N PHE A 109 -1.97 18.14 -4.39
CA PHE A 109 -1.27 17.53 -3.27
C PHE A 109 -0.60 18.59 -2.40
N ASN A 110 -0.71 18.42 -1.08
CA ASN A 110 -0.11 19.26 -0.05
C ASN A 110 0.34 18.41 1.14
N PRO A 111 1.28 17.46 0.93
CA PRO A 111 1.66 16.46 1.94
C PRO A 111 2.25 17.11 3.19
N GLN A 112 1.84 16.62 4.38
CA GLN A 112 2.22 17.18 5.68
C GLN A 112 3.04 16.22 6.56
N SER A 113 3.52 15.10 6.00
CA SER A 113 4.34 14.13 6.73
C SER A 113 5.38 13.50 5.81
N PRO A 114 6.50 12.94 6.35
CA PRO A 114 7.47 12.21 5.54
C PRO A 114 6.83 11.06 4.74
N TYR A 115 5.88 10.33 5.33
CA TYR A 115 5.07 9.33 4.65
C TYR A 115 4.32 9.91 3.45
N ALA A 116 3.57 10.99 3.65
CA ALA A 116 2.79 11.62 2.60
C ALA A 116 3.66 12.17 1.45
N ILE A 117 4.84 12.72 1.79
CA ILE A 117 5.84 13.16 0.80
C ILE A 117 6.34 11.96 -0.01
N ALA A 118 6.68 10.86 0.65
CA ALA A 118 7.15 9.64 -0.03
C ALA A 118 6.07 9.03 -0.94
N LYS A 119 4.80 8.99 -0.50
CA LYS A 119 3.65 8.57 -1.34
C LYS A 119 3.43 9.49 -2.53
N THR A 120 3.58 10.80 -2.34
CA THR A 120 3.50 11.78 -3.45
C THR A 120 4.63 11.57 -4.47
N SER A 121 5.83 11.28 -4.00
CA SER A 121 6.96 10.91 -4.87
C SER A 121 6.69 9.62 -5.64
N ALA A 122 6.17 8.59 -4.98
CA ALA A 122 5.77 7.32 -5.62
C ALA A 122 4.71 7.53 -6.72
N TYR A 123 3.73 8.41 -6.47
CA TYR A 123 2.74 8.83 -7.46
C TYR A 123 3.41 9.42 -8.71
N TYR A 124 4.33 10.38 -8.52
CA TYR A 124 5.00 11.02 -9.65
C TYR A 124 5.95 10.08 -10.40
N PHE A 125 6.65 9.18 -9.73
CA PHE A 125 7.42 8.14 -10.40
C PHE A 125 6.53 7.25 -11.26
N THR A 126 5.41 6.76 -10.73
CA THR A 126 4.47 5.91 -11.47
C THR A 126 3.92 6.63 -12.70
N LYS A 127 3.50 7.88 -12.52
CA LYS A 127 3.04 8.76 -13.61
C LYS A 127 4.12 8.95 -14.67
N TYR A 128 5.35 9.26 -14.25
CA TYR A 128 6.49 9.48 -15.15
C TYR A 128 6.79 8.25 -16.02
N TYR A 129 6.85 7.07 -15.42
CA TYR A 129 7.12 5.84 -16.16
C TYR A 129 5.99 5.47 -17.12
N ARG A 130 4.75 5.72 -16.73
CA ARG A 130 3.59 5.56 -17.61
C ARG A 130 3.65 6.48 -18.82
N GLU A 131 3.87 7.78 -18.62
CA GLU A 131 3.82 8.80 -19.67
C GLU A 131 5.04 8.76 -20.59
N ASN A 132 6.23 8.46 -20.07
CA ASN A 132 7.46 8.55 -20.84
C ASN A 132 7.96 7.20 -21.41
N PHE A 133 7.55 6.08 -20.81
CA PHE A 133 7.99 4.76 -21.26
C PHE A 133 6.86 3.82 -21.65
N GLY A 134 5.60 4.28 -21.57
CA GLY A 134 4.43 3.49 -21.95
C GLY A 134 4.19 2.26 -21.06
N ILE A 135 4.70 2.27 -19.83
CA ILE A 135 4.41 1.20 -18.87
C ILE A 135 2.95 1.29 -18.47
N HIS A 136 2.22 0.18 -18.55
CA HIS A 136 0.87 0.11 -18.00
C HIS A 136 0.94 0.17 -16.46
N ALA A 137 0.94 1.38 -15.94
CA ALA A 137 1.04 1.63 -14.50
C ALA A 137 -0.17 2.45 -14.01
N SER A 138 -0.83 1.98 -12.98
CA SER A 138 -1.98 2.63 -12.36
C SER A 138 -1.68 3.00 -10.91
N VAL A 139 -2.22 4.14 -10.47
CA VAL A 139 -2.12 4.61 -9.08
C VAL A 139 -3.49 4.59 -8.45
N GLY A 140 -3.62 3.93 -7.29
CA GLY A 140 -4.80 4.07 -6.43
C GLY A 140 -4.53 5.11 -5.34
N ILE A 141 -5.32 6.18 -5.27
CA ILE A 141 -5.27 7.10 -4.13
C ILE A 141 -6.24 6.57 -3.09
N LEU A 142 -5.69 5.79 -2.14
CA LEU A 142 -6.50 5.06 -1.18
C LEU A 142 -6.80 5.93 0.04
N TYR A 143 -8.06 5.95 0.44
CA TYR A 143 -8.50 6.41 1.75
C TYR A 143 -8.38 5.29 2.77
N ASN A 144 -8.82 5.51 4.01
CA ASN A 144 -8.70 4.48 5.04
C ASN A 144 -9.58 3.27 4.66
N HIS A 145 -8.99 2.10 4.63
CA HIS A 145 -9.68 0.87 4.28
C HIS A 145 -9.33 -0.21 5.29
N GLU A 146 -10.35 -0.90 5.77
CA GLU A 146 -10.28 -1.75 6.93
C GLU A 146 -10.78 -3.15 6.62
N SER A 147 -10.33 -4.12 7.44
CA SER A 147 -10.82 -5.49 7.37
C SER A 147 -10.70 -6.18 8.73
N PRO A 148 -11.31 -7.36 8.93
CA PRO A 148 -11.06 -8.19 10.12
C PRO A 148 -9.59 -8.58 10.34
N ARG A 149 -8.75 -8.46 9.31
CA ARG A 149 -7.30 -8.76 9.35
C ARG A 149 -6.44 -7.57 9.78
N ARG A 150 -7.05 -6.41 10.05
CA ARG A 150 -6.31 -5.21 10.48
C ARG A 150 -5.57 -5.45 11.78
N THR A 151 -4.35 -4.94 11.90
CA THR A 151 -3.54 -5.07 13.11
C THR A 151 -4.04 -4.14 14.23
N PRO A 152 -3.77 -4.46 15.51
CA PRO A 152 -4.31 -3.72 16.67
C PRO A 152 -3.82 -2.28 16.82
N GLU A 153 -2.77 -1.89 16.13
CA GLU A 153 -2.19 -0.54 16.16
C GLU A 153 -3.10 0.47 15.46
N TYR A 154 -3.95 0.00 14.55
CA TYR A 154 -4.88 0.86 13.81
C TYR A 154 -6.23 0.99 14.51
N VAL A 155 -6.85 2.16 14.34
CA VAL A 155 -7.99 2.62 15.12
C VAL A 155 -9.19 1.66 15.11
N SER A 156 -9.55 1.10 13.96
CA SER A 156 -10.69 0.19 13.82
C SER A 156 -10.52 -1.08 14.66
N ARG A 157 -9.34 -1.71 14.53
CA ARG A 157 -9.02 -2.91 15.30
C ARG A 157 -8.76 -2.60 16.77
N LYS A 158 -8.16 -1.45 17.08
CA LYS A 158 -8.00 -0.95 18.46
C LYS A 158 -9.37 -0.82 19.13
N ILE A 159 -10.35 -0.22 18.46
CA ILE A 159 -11.73 -0.06 18.99
C ILE A 159 -12.36 -1.43 19.24
N THR A 160 -12.45 -2.28 18.24
CA THR A 160 -13.14 -3.58 18.35
C THR A 160 -12.52 -4.48 19.41
N LYS A 161 -11.18 -4.52 19.49
CA LYS A 161 -10.45 -5.28 20.50
C LYS A 161 -10.66 -4.72 21.90
N SER A 162 -10.64 -3.39 22.06
CA SER A 162 -10.84 -2.75 23.36
C SER A 162 -12.26 -2.93 23.86
N VAL A 163 -13.27 -2.80 23.00
CA VAL A 163 -14.68 -3.05 23.37
C VAL A 163 -14.85 -4.48 23.88
N ALA A 164 -14.32 -5.48 23.17
CA ALA A 164 -14.37 -6.86 23.63
C ALA A 164 -13.67 -7.07 24.97
N ARG A 165 -12.52 -6.42 25.20
CA ARG A 165 -11.79 -6.50 26.47
C ARG A 165 -12.50 -5.80 27.62
N ILE A 166 -13.15 -4.66 27.35
CA ILE A 166 -13.97 -3.95 28.36
C ILE A 166 -15.17 -4.81 28.76
N TYR A 167 -15.87 -5.39 27.80
CA TYR A 167 -16.97 -6.31 28.04
C TYR A 167 -16.55 -7.50 28.93
N LEU A 168 -15.37 -8.06 28.66
CA LEU A 168 -14.79 -9.16 29.43
C LEU A 168 -14.11 -8.69 30.73
N LYS A 169 -14.26 -7.43 31.13
CA LYS A 169 -13.64 -6.83 32.34
C LYS A 169 -12.10 -6.94 32.36
N LYS A 170 -11.45 -7.07 31.20
CA LYS A 170 -9.99 -7.15 31.03
C LYS A 170 -9.34 -5.80 30.73
N GLN A 171 -10.15 -4.77 30.53
CA GLN A 171 -9.73 -3.38 30.29
C GLN A 171 -10.80 -2.44 30.84
N LYS A 172 -10.41 -1.28 31.33
CA LYS A 172 -11.34 -0.33 31.94
C LYS A 172 -11.87 0.70 30.96
N GLU A 173 -11.03 1.16 30.05
CA GLU A 173 -11.33 2.27 29.15
C GLU A 173 -10.67 2.09 27.79
N LEU A 174 -11.19 2.79 26.79
CA LEU A 174 -10.61 2.92 25.47
C LEU A 174 -10.09 4.37 25.30
N VAL A 175 -8.80 4.52 25.14
CA VAL A 175 -8.18 5.82 24.86
C VAL A 175 -8.01 5.99 23.35
N LEU A 176 -8.65 7.03 22.80
CA LEU A 176 -8.54 7.43 21.40
C LEU A 176 -7.94 8.84 21.31
N GLY A 177 -7.52 9.24 20.11
CA GLY A 177 -7.09 10.58 19.80
C GLY A 177 -8.29 11.55 19.65
N ASP A 178 -8.33 12.29 18.55
CA ASP A 178 -9.42 13.20 18.25
C ASP A 178 -10.72 12.43 17.95
N LEU A 179 -11.73 12.62 18.79
CA LEU A 179 -13.04 11.98 18.63
C LEU A 179 -13.93 12.67 17.60
N ASN A 180 -13.56 13.88 17.15
CA ASN A 180 -14.29 14.66 16.15
C ASN A 180 -13.68 14.52 14.74
N ALA A 181 -12.65 13.69 14.58
CA ALA A 181 -12.04 13.47 13.28
C ALA A 181 -13.03 12.83 12.31
N GLU A 182 -13.26 13.49 11.19
CA GLU A 182 -14.04 12.96 10.07
C GLU A 182 -13.11 12.19 9.13
N ILE A 183 -13.44 10.93 8.87
CA ILE A 183 -12.58 10.00 8.12
C ILE A 183 -13.44 9.22 7.13
N ASP A 184 -13.00 9.17 5.88
CA ASP A 184 -13.56 8.26 4.88
C ASP A 184 -13.01 6.85 5.13
N TRP A 185 -13.91 5.89 5.34
CA TRP A 185 -13.59 4.48 5.56
C TRP A 185 -14.26 3.57 4.56
N GLY A 186 -13.47 2.69 3.97
CA GLY A 186 -13.95 1.65 3.08
C GLY A 186 -13.59 0.24 3.55
N TYR A 187 -14.08 -0.75 2.82
CA TYR A 187 -13.73 -2.15 3.03
C TYR A 187 -12.55 -2.56 2.13
N ALA A 188 -11.49 -3.09 2.73
CA ALA A 188 -10.25 -3.39 2.01
C ALA A 188 -10.44 -4.34 0.81
N LYS A 189 -11.41 -5.26 0.86
CA LYS A 189 -11.71 -6.13 -0.27
C LYS A 189 -12.19 -5.36 -1.50
N ASP A 190 -13.01 -4.33 -1.31
CA ASP A 190 -13.55 -3.52 -2.41
C ASP A 190 -12.41 -2.70 -3.05
N TYR A 191 -11.48 -2.21 -2.22
CA TYR A 191 -10.27 -1.50 -2.69
C TYR A 191 -9.37 -2.41 -3.53
N MET A 192 -9.17 -3.65 -3.10
CA MET A 192 -8.34 -4.61 -3.85
C MET A 192 -9.04 -5.07 -5.14
N GLU A 193 -10.36 -5.20 -5.13
CA GLU A 193 -11.12 -5.46 -6.36
C GLU A 193 -11.01 -4.29 -7.34
N ALA A 194 -11.05 -3.05 -6.85
CA ALA A 194 -10.84 -1.86 -7.67
C ALA A 194 -9.41 -1.83 -8.25
N ALA A 195 -8.39 -2.11 -7.45
CA ALA A 195 -6.99 -2.20 -7.89
C ALA A 195 -6.83 -3.24 -9.02
N TRP A 196 -7.42 -4.42 -8.85
CA TRP A 196 -7.42 -5.45 -9.90
C TRP A 196 -8.12 -4.95 -11.17
N LYS A 197 -9.33 -4.38 -11.06
CA LYS A 197 -10.07 -3.83 -12.21
C LYS A 197 -9.30 -2.73 -12.94
N MET A 198 -8.54 -1.90 -12.23
CA MET A 198 -7.69 -0.88 -12.84
C MET A 198 -6.63 -1.49 -13.76
N LEU A 199 -6.02 -2.60 -13.35
CA LEU A 199 -5.03 -3.29 -14.18
C LEU A 199 -5.66 -4.12 -15.32
N GLN A 200 -6.97 -4.38 -15.32
CA GLN A 200 -7.65 -5.08 -16.42
C GLN A 200 -8.03 -4.13 -17.57
N GLN A 201 -7.88 -2.82 -17.41
CA GLN A 201 -8.15 -1.85 -18.48
C GLN A 201 -7.10 -1.93 -19.58
N ASN A 202 -7.46 -1.47 -20.77
CA ASN A 202 -6.55 -1.48 -21.93
C ASN A 202 -5.54 -0.32 -21.92
N ASN A 203 -5.76 0.70 -21.07
CA ASN A 203 -4.94 1.91 -20.99
C ASN A 203 -4.66 2.25 -19.52
#